data_a7c9692f86fbae27670651c0f019fa56
#
_entry.id   a7c9692f86fbae27670651c0f019fa56
#
_cell.length_a   1.000
_cell.length_b   1.000
_cell.length_c   1.000
_cell.angle_alpha   90.00
_cell.angle_beta   90.00
_cell.angle_gamma   90.00
#
_symmetry.space_group_name_H-M   'P 1'
#
loop_
_entity.id
_entity.type
_entity.pdbx_description
1 polymer ?
#
loop_
_entity_poly.entity_id
_entity_poly.type
_entity_poly.pdbx_seq_one_letter_code
_entity_poly.pdbx_strand_id
1 'polypeptide(L)'
;MKNLPASEGQPLFYDAMKPLSFDVVSVQSQVVYGRVGNNVATPVLLRAGLEVAIVPTVVFSNTPHYPTIHGGCIPDDWFAGYLSDLKARRALSQLRAVLVGYLGGPSQTAMLAQWLQPLREQYPGLLVVADPVMGDEDSGIYVAKGMVDGHLQHLIPQSTGLTPNGFELRYLTGMPVDTTDQVIAAARTLIRGNTRWIIATSAAPQDCPEDEIQLIVITADSA
;
A
#
# COMPACT_ATOMS: atom_id res chain seq x y z
N MET A 1 -20.04 14.98 -8.79
CA MET A 1 -20.89 14.26 -7.82
C MET A 1 -22.11 15.10 -7.53
N LYS A 2 -23.33 14.61 -7.82
CA LYS A 2 -24.53 15.26 -7.28
C LYS A 2 -24.52 14.99 -5.78
N ASN A 3 -24.46 16.05 -4.98
CA ASN A 3 -24.68 15.93 -3.55
C ASN A 3 -26.00 15.18 -3.34
N LEU A 4 -25.99 14.12 -2.54
CA LEU A 4 -27.22 13.54 -2.03
C LEU A 4 -27.98 14.70 -1.40
N PRO A 5 -29.28 14.89 -1.72
CA PRO A 5 -30.03 15.99 -1.17
C PRO A 5 -30.05 15.82 0.35
N ALA A 6 -29.51 16.80 1.05
CA ALA A 6 -29.78 16.92 2.46
C ALA A 6 -31.30 17.08 2.61
N SER A 7 -31.92 16.19 3.35
CA SER A 7 -33.31 16.41 3.77
C SER A 7 -33.34 17.70 4.56
N GLU A 8 -34.12 18.68 4.12
CA GLU A 8 -34.29 19.94 4.83
C GLU A 8 -34.61 19.64 6.30
N GLY A 9 -33.71 20.03 7.19
CA GLY A 9 -33.98 20.22 8.59
C GLY A 9 -33.31 19.35 9.63
N GLN A 10 -32.49 18.35 9.28
CA GLN A 10 -31.66 17.65 10.28
C GLN A 10 -30.21 17.44 9.80
N PRO A 11 -29.22 17.82 10.61
CA PRO A 11 -27.84 17.43 10.31
C PRO A 11 -27.74 15.91 10.35
N LEU A 12 -27.24 15.30 9.28
CA LEU A 12 -26.99 13.87 9.14
C LEU A 12 -25.86 13.34 10.08
N PHE A 13 -25.68 13.95 11.27
CA PHE A 13 -24.36 13.84 11.91
C PHE A 13 -24.33 13.41 13.33
N TYR A 14 -23.76 12.29 13.48
CA TYR A 14 -23.34 11.65 14.71
C TYR A 14 -21.86 11.89 15.06
N ASP A 15 -21.06 12.37 14.11
CA ASP A 15 -19.60 12.46 14.19
C ASP A 15 -19.05 13.47 15.20
N ALA A 16 -19.78 14.52 15.49
CA ALA A 16 -19.34 15.54 16.42
C ALA A 16 -19.23 15.02 17.86
N MET A 17 -19.89 13.92 18.17
CA MET A 17 -20.00 13.43 19.55
C MET A 17 -19.04 12.28 19.87
N LYS A 18 -18.68 11.43 18.92
CA LYS A 18 -17.73 10.33 19.13
C LYS A 18 -17.14 9.88 17.78
N PRO A 19 -16.08 10.51 17.30
CA PRO A 19 -15.44 10.08 16.06
C PRO A 19 -14.89 8.66 16.21
N LEU A 20 -15.00 7.86 15.15
CA LEU A 20 -14.26 6.61 15.04
C LEU A 20 -12.77 6.92 14.94
N SER A 21 -11.94 6.16 15.62
CA SER A 21 -10.48 6.27 15.55
C SER A 21 -9.90 4.96 15.06
N PHE A 22 -8.88 5.05 14.20
CA PHE A 22 -8.25 3.90 13.59
C PHE A 22 -6.77 3.83 13.91
N ASP A 23 -6.28 2.61 14.17
CA ASP A 23 -4.86 2.31 14.34
C ASP A 23 -4.14 2.25 12.99
N VAL A 24 -4.83 1.76 11.96
CA VAL A 24 -4.27 1.51 10.63
C VAL A 24 -5.17 2.08 9.55
N VAL A 25 -4.57 2.74 8.57
CA VAL A 25 -5.22 3.04 7.29
C VAL A 25 -4.65 2.09 6.24
N SER A 26 -5.51 1.25 5.66
CA SER A 26 -5.15 0.28 4.62
C SER A 26 -5.56 0.80 3.25
N VAL A 27 -4.56 1.16 2.42
CA VAL A 27 -4.73 1.77 1.10
C VAL A 27 -4.36 0.73 0.04
N GLN A 28 -5.34 -0.01 -0.46
CA GLN A 28 -5.10 -1.17 -1.34
C GLN A 28 -6.31 -1.43 -2.25
N SER A 29 -6.14 -2.37 -3.19
CA SER A 29 -7.24 -2.89 -4.00
C SER A 29 -8.34 -3.52 -3.16
N GLN A 30 -9.56 -3.53 -3.70
CA GLN A 30 -10.67 -4.29 -3.19
C GLN A 30 -11.33 -5.10 -4.30
N VAL A 31 -11.72 -6.34 -3.99
CA VAL A 31 -12.41 -7.22 -4.94
C VAL A 31 -13.69 -7.78 -4.33
N VAL A 32 -14.69 -8.08 -5.17
CA VAL A 32 -15.92 -8.75 -4.71
C VAL A 32 -15.64 -10.23 -4.49
N TYR A 33 -14.93 -10.86 -5.43
CA TYR A 33 -14.57 -12.27 -5.38
C TYR A 33 -13.04 -12.41 -5.32
N GLY A 34 -12.52 -12.84 -4.18
CA GLY A 34 -11.09 -13.08 -3.96
C GLY A 34 -10.59 -12.62 -2.59
N ARG A 35 -9.33 -12.93 -2.31
CA ARG A 35 -8.66 -12.62 -1.04
C ARG A 35 -7.33 -11.92 -1.33
N VAL A 36 -7.42 -10.73 -1.88
CA VAL A 36 -6.28 -9.84 -2.18
C VAL A 36 -6.51 -8.45 -1.63
N GLY A 37 -5.48 -7.67 -1.48
CA GLY A 37 -5.56 -6.28 -1.03
C GLY A 37 -6.33 -6.14 0.30
N ASN A 38 -7.28 -5.23 0.37
CA ASN A 38 -8.07 -4.99 1.58
C ASN A 38 -8.89 -6.20 2.03
N ASN A 39 -9.26 -7.11 1.12
CA ASN A 39 -10.03 -8.31 1.46
C ASN A 39 -9.24 -9.32 2.31
N VAL A 40 -7.91 -9.29 2.26
CA VAL A 40 -7.06 -10.15 3.09
C VAL A 40 -6.38 -9.36 4.20
N ALA A 41 -5.92 -8.14 3.94
CA ALA A 41 -5.23 -7.34 4.96
C ALA A 41 -6.14 -6.97 6.13
N THR A 42 -7.37 -6.53 5.84
CA THR A 42 -8.32 -6.08 6.87
C THR A 42 -8.65 -7.16 7.91
N PRO A 43 -9.07 -8.39 7.56
CA PRO A 43 -9.37 -9.42 8.56
C PRO A 43 -8.15 -9.83 9.38
N VAL A 44 -6.94 -9.77 8.81
CA VAL A 44 -5.70 -10.06 9.55
C VAL A 44 -5.44 -8.98 10.60
N LEU A 45 -5.55 -7.71 10.23
CA LEU A 45 -5.34 -6.58 11.13
C LEU A 45 -6.39 -6.54 12.24
N LEU A 46 -7.68 -6.73 11.90
CA LEU A 46 -8.77 -6.82 12.89
C LEU A 46 -8.56 -7.98 13.87
N ARG A 47 -8.09 -9.14 13.38
CA ARG A 47 -7.76 -10.28 14.24
C ARG A 47 -6.59 -10.01 15.18
N ALA A 48 -5.69 -9.11 14.80
CA ALA A 48 -4.62 -8.61 15.65
C ALA A 48 -5.08 -7.54 16.66
N GLY A 49 -6.38 -7.22 16.71
CA GLY A 49 -6.95 -6.24 17.63
C GLY A 49 -6.76 -4.78 17.19
N LEU A 50 -6.51 -4.55 15.91
CA LEU A 50 -6.32 -3.21 15.36
C LEU A 50 -7.60 -2.70 14.69
N GLU A 51 -7.95 -1.45 14.91
CA GLU A 51 -9.02 -0.76 14.18
C GLU A 51 -8.50 -0.28 12.83
N VAL A 52 -9.23 -0.61 11.73
CA VAL A 52 -8.74 -0.40 10.37
C VAL A 52 -9.70 0.46 9.56
N ALA A 53 -9.19 1.58 9.03
CA ALA A 53 -9.87 2.33 7.96
C ALA A 53 -9.43 1.76 6.60
N ILE A 54 -10.40 1.45 5.76
CA ILE A 54 -10.17 0.87 4.44
C ILE A 54 -10.31 1.98 3.39
N VAL A 55 -9.25 2.20 2.60
CA VAL A 55 -9.26 3.12 1.45
C VAL A 55 -9.02 2.29 0.18
N PRO A 56 -10.06 2.03 -0.61
CA PRO A 56 -9.90 1.30 -1.85
C PRO A 56 -9.20 2.17 -2.90
N THR A 57 -8.29 1.59 -3.64
CA THR A 57 -7.58 2.20 -4.79
C THR A 57 -8.23 1.83 -6.12
N VAL A 58 -8.73 0.61 -6.17
CA VAL A 58 -9.55 0.03 -7.23
C VAL A 58 -10.64 -0.81 -6.59
N VAL A 59 -11.76 -0.97 -7.27
CA VAL A 59 -12.77 -1.97 -6.92
C VAL A 59 -13.03 -2.82 -8.16
N PHE A 60 -12.75 -4.13 -8.06
CA PHE A 60 -12.96 -5.08 -9.15
C PHE A 60 -13.91 -6.20 -8.73
N SER A 61 -14.56 -6.82 -9.71
CA SER A 61 -15.36 -8.04 -9.47
C SER A 61 -14.49 -9.20 -8.95
N ASN A 62 -13.25 -9.29 -9.42
CA ASN A 62 -12.28 -10.34 -9.11
C ASN A 62 -10.87 -9.90 -9.50
N THR A 63 -9.88 -10.76 -9.28
CA THR A 63 -8.50 -10.54 -9.71
C THR A 63 -8.35 -10.72 -11.23
N PRO A 64 -7.34 -10.08 -11.88
CA PRO A 64 -7.23 -10.03 -13.36
C PRO A 64 -7.00 -11.37 -14.05
N HIS A 65 -6.57 -12.42 -13.33
CA HIS A 65 -6.31 -13.74 -13.94
C HIS A 65 -7.57 -14.53 -14.31
N TYR A 66 -8.77 -14.04 -13.99
CA TYR A 66 -10.02 -14.64 -14.45
C TYR A 66 -10.37 -14.17 -15.87
N PRO A 67 -11.14 -14.97 -16.65
CA PRO A 67 -11.51 -14.61 -18.03
C PRO A 67 -12.31 -13.31 -18.16
N THR A 68 -12.97 -12.89 -17.10
CA THR A 68 -13.77 -11.65 -17.06
C THR A 68 -13.42 -10.85 -15.84
N ILE A 69 -13.41 -9.53 -15.98
CA ILE A 69 -13.22 -8.58 -14.88
C ILE A 69 -14.09 -7.35 -15.12
N HIS A 70 -14.72 -6.85 -14.06
CA HIS A 70 -15.52 -5.63 -14.07
C HIS A 70 -15.09 -4.72 -12.93
N GLY A 71 -15.35 -3.42 -13.07
CA GLY A 71 -14.94 -2.42 -12.09
C GLY A 71 -13.85 -1.52 -12.64
N GLY A 72 -13.09 -0.89 -11.76
CA GLY A 72 -12.07 0.06 -12.20
C GLY A 72 -11.34 0.73 -11.06
N CYS A 73 -10.45 1.63 -11.47
CA CYS A 73 -9.74 2.51 -10.57
C CYS A 73 -10.72 3.49 -9.89
N ILE A 74 -10.51 3.75 -8.62
CA ILE A 74 -11.20 4.84 -7.92
C ILE A 74 -10.79 6.17 -8.57
N PRO A 75 -11.73 7.03 -8.99
CA PRO A 75 -11.44 8.33 -9.53
C PRO A 75 -10.55 9.17 -8.59
N ASP A 76 -9.65 9.95 -9.14
CA ASP A 76 -8.67 10.72 -8.37
C ASP A 76 -9.31 11.67 -7.36
N ASP A 77 -10.42 12.32 -7.72
CA ASP A 77 -11.19 13.20 -6.83
C ASP A 77 -11.83 12.44 -5.66
N TRP A 78 -12.28 11.20 -5.91
CA TRP A 78 -12.81 10.34 -4.86
C TRP A 78 -11.70 9.85 -3.93
N PHE A 79 -10.58 9.41 -4.50
CA PHE A 79 -9.45 8.93 -3.72
C PHE A 79 -8.90 10.04 -2.81
N ALA A 80 -8.69 11.24 -3.35
CA ALA A 80 -8.31 12.41 -2.58
C ALA A 80 -9.34 12.75 -1.49
N GLY A 81 -10.64 12.65 -1.82
CA GLY A 81 -11.75 12.85 -0.90
C GLY A 81 -11.72 11.88 0.27
N TYR A 82 -11.50 10.58 0.02
CA TYR A 82 -11.42 9.57 1.08
C TYR A 82 -10.30 9.88 2.08
N LEU A 83 -9.11 10.24 1.58
CA LEU A 83 -7.96 10.59 2.40
C LEU A 83 -8.20 11.87 3.22
N SER A 84 -8.79 12.89 2.60
CA SER A 84 -9.08 14.17 3.27
C SER A 84 -10.16 14.03 4.36
N ASP A 85 -11.18 13.22 4.11
CA ASP A 85 -12.27 13.01 5.04
C ASP A 85 -11.85 12.24 6.29
N LEU A 86 -10.93 11.28 6.19
CA LEU A 86 -10.34 10.64 7.37
C LEU A 86 -9.72 11.67 8.33
N LYS A 87 -9.04 12.69 7.78
CA LYS A 87 -8.47 13.79 8.56
C LYS A 87 -9.55 14.72 9.11
N ALA A 88 -10.51 15.11 8.28
CA ALA A 88 -11.61 16.01 8.66
C ALA A 88 -12.48 15.41 9.78
N ARG A 89 -12.69 14.11 9.78
CA ARG A 89 -13.42 13.34 10.80
C ARG A 89 -12.62 13.07 12.07
N ARG A 90 -11.37 13.50 12.14
CA ARG A 90 -10.45 13.19 13.25
C ARG A 90 -10.23 11.67 13.46
N ALA A 91 -10.41 10.90 12.42
CA ALA A 91 -10.31 9.44 12.44
C ALA A 91 -8.87 8.92 12.67
N LEU A 92 -7.89 9.81 12.54
CA LEU A 92 -6.45 9.49 12.61
C LEU A 92 -5.83 9.76 13.99
N SER A 93 -6.63 10.06 15.02
CA SER A 93 -6.12 10.44 16.36
C SER A 93 -5.29 9.35 17.05
N GLN A 94 -5.47 8.07 16.65
CA GLN A 94 -4.75 6.91 17.17
C GLN A 94 -3.90 6.23 16.08
N LEU A 95 -3.65 6.93 14.97
CA LEU A 95 -2.97 6.35 13.81
C LEU A 95 -1.54 5.90 14.17
N ARG A 96 -1.26 4.61 13.92
CA ARG A 96 0.03 3.96 14.15
C ARG A 96 0.70 3.53 12.86
N ALA A 97 -0.12 3.15 11.86
CA ALA A 97 0.42 2.68 10.59
C ALA A 97 -0.46 3.03 9.38
N VAL A 98 0.19 3.16 8.24
CA VAL A 98 -0.44 3.15 6.91
C VAL A 98 0.13 1.97 6.15
N LEU A 99 -0.75 1.06 5.73
CA LEU A 99 -0.40 -0.09 4.90
C LEU A 99 -0.81 0.20 3.46
N VAL A 100 0.14 0.17 2.56
CA VAL A 100 -0.07 0.46 1.14
C VAL A 100 0.21 -0.80 0.33
N GLY A 101 -0.72 -1.18 -0.54
CA GLY A 101 -0.52 -2.26 -1.51
C GLY A 101 -0.80 -1.76 -2.92
N TYR A 102 -1.54 -2.55 -3.72
CA TYR A 102 -1.85 -2.22 -5.11
C TYR A 102 -2.51 -0.83 -5.24
N LEU A 103 -1.94 0.03 -6.08
CA LEU A 103 -2.48 1.33 -6.46
C LEU A 103 -3.00 1.28 -7.91
N GLY A 104 -4.09 1.98 -8.16
CA GLY A 104 -4.78 1.94 -9.46
C GLY A 104 -4.12 2.78 -10.56
N GLY A 105 -3.20 3.68 -10.19
CA GLY A 105 -2.49 4.52 -11.14
C GLY A 105 -1.42 5.42 -10.51
N PRO A 106 -0.51 5.96 -11.31
CA PRO A 106 0.61 6.78 -10.80
C PRO A 106 0.15 8.08 -10.11
N SER A 107 -1.02 8.63 -10.45
CA SER A 107 -1.60 9.79 -9.75
C SER A 107 -1.85 9.50 -8.27
N GLN A 108 -2.31 8.28 -7.94
CA GLN A 108 -2.56 7.87 -6.57
C GLN A 108 -1.27 7.81 -5.73
N THR A 109 -0.10 7.49 -6.33
CA THR A 109 1.19 7.52 -5.61
C THR A 109 1.54 8.92 -5.15
N ALA A 110 1.36 9.92 -6.02
CA ALA A 110 1.63 11.32 -5.71
C ALA A 110 0.66 11.88 -4.66
N MET A 111 -0.65 11.61 -4.82
CA MET A 111 -1.68 12.04 -3.86
C MET A 111 -1.44 11.44 -2.48
N LEU A 112 -1.10 10.14 -2.42
CA LEU A 112 -0.80 9.46 -1.17
C LEU A 112 0.44 10.05 -0.49
N ALA A 113 1.50 10.33 -1.25
CA ALA A 113 2.71 10.95 -0.72
C ALA A 113 2.43 12.34 -0.12
N GLN A 114 1.64 13.16 -0.80
CA GLN A 114 1.20 14.48 -0.30
C GLN A 114 0.36 14.36 0.99
N TRP A 115 -0.47 13.34 1.09
CA TRP A 115 -1.28 13.09 2.29
C TRP A 115 -0.43 12.57 3.45
N LEU A 116 0.57 11.72 3.19
CA LEU A 116 1.47 11.14 4.19
C LEU A 116 2.43 12.16 4.82
N GLN A 117 2.91 13.12 4.03
CA GLN A 117 3.92 14.08 4.49
C GLN A 117 3.53 14.80 5.79
N PRO A 118 2.38 15.49 5.90
CA PRO A 118 1.98 16.15 7.14
C PRO A 118 1.66 15.16 8.27
N LEU A 119 1.24 13.93 7.96
CA LEU A 119 1.00 12.91 8.97
C LEU A 119 2.31 12.44 9.63
N ARG A 120 3.39 12.33 8.88
CA ARG A 120 4.71 11.97 9.45
C ARG A 120 5.25 13.04 10.38
N GLU A 121 4.98 14.32 10.09
CA GLU A 121 5.32 15.43 10.99
C GLU A 121 4.48 15.38 12.27
N GLN A 122 3.19 15.10 12.14
CA GLN A 122 2.25 15.02 13.25
C GLN A 122 2.46 13.75 14.11
N TYR A 123 2.86 12.64 13.50
CA TYR A 123 3.05 11.33 14.13
C TYR A 123 4.48 10.81 13.83
N PRO A 124 5.51 11.24 14.59
CA PRO A 124 6.91 10.85 14.31
C PRO A 124 7.18 9.34 14.34
N GLY A 125 6.33 8.58 15.03
CA GLY A 125 6.39 7.11 15.09
C GLY A 125 5.55 6.39 14.03
N LEU A 126 4.94 7.11 13.08
CA LEU A 126 4.08 6.54 12.06
C LEU A 126 4.84 5.53 11.19
N LEU A 127 4.36 4.31 11.17
CA LEU A 127 4.84 3.28 10.26
C LEU A 127 4.11 3.42 8.91
N VAL A 128 4.86 3.55 7.83
CA VAL A 128 4.33 3.46 6.47
C VAL A 128 4.97 2.23 5.82
N VAL A 129 4.16 1.19 5.65
CA VAL A 129 4.60 -0.07 5.04
C VAL A 129 4.02 -0.13 3.64
N ALA A 130 4.88 -0.21 2.64
CA ALA A 130 4.45 -0.26 1.25
C ALA A 130 4.90 -1.56 0.59
N ASP A 131 3.90 -2.26 0.06
CA ASP A 131 4.08 -3.32 -0.91
C ASP A 131 4.02 -2.68 -2.30
N PRO A 132 5.14 -2.58 -3.03
CA PRO A 132 5.20 -1.87 -4.31
C PRO A 132 4.66 -2.75 -5.44
N VAL A 133 3.43 -3.20 -5.31
CA VAL A 133 2.78 -4.16 -6.22
C VAL A 133 2.85 -3.68 -7.66
N MET A 134 3.61 -4.39 -8.50
CA MET A 134 3.82 -4.03 -9.91
C MET A 134 3.74 -5.22 -10.85
N GLY A 135 4.08 -6.42 -10.40
CA GLY A 135 4.20 -7.60 -11.24
C GLY A 135 4.83 -8.79 -10.51
N ASP A 136 4.98 -9.86 -11.24
CA ASP A 136 5.68 -11.07 -10.83
C ASP A 136 6.37 -11.74 -12.02
N GLU A 137 7.18 -12.77 -11.76
CA GLU A 137 7.94 -13.47 -12.80
C GLU A 137 7.03 -14.12 -13.86
N ASP A 138 5.86 -14.62 -13.45
CA ASP A 138 4.96 -15.36 -14.33
C ASP A 138 4.14 -14.41 -15.22
N SER A 139 3.69 -13.30 -14.65
CA SER A 139 2.76 -12.37 -15.32
C SER A 139 3.46 -11.16 -15.94
N GLY A 140 4.71 -10.90 -15.55
CA GLY A 140 5.38 -9.64 -15.90
C GLY A 140 4.74 -8.43 -15.21
N ILE A 141 4.97 -7.22 -15.75
CA ILE A 141 4.33 -6.00 -15.24
C ILE A 141 2.85 -5.98 -15.62
N TYR A 142 1.97 -5.83 -14.63
CA TYR A 142 0.51 -5.73 -14.81
C TYR A 142 -0.08 -4.41 -14.29
N VAL A 143 0.74 -3.44 -13.93
CA VAL A 143 0.32 -2.10 -13.51
C VAL A 143 0.38 -1.09 -14.65
N ALA A 144 -0.28 0.06 -14.47
CA ALA A 144 -0.26 1.14 -15.44
C ALA A 144 1.16 1.68 -15.68
N LYS A 145 1.40 2.14 -16.92
CA LYS A 145 2.66 2.82 -17.27
C LYS A 145 2.90 4.00 -16.33
N GLY A 146 4.14 4.14 -15.84
CA GLY A 146 4.55 5.18 -14.90
C GLY A 146 4.42 4.78 -13.43
N MET A 147 3.89 3.58 -13.11
CA MET A 147 3.80 3.13 -11.71
C MET A 147 5.17 2.93 -11.06
N VAL A 148 6.14 2.37 -11.78
CA VAL A 148 7.51 2.20 -11.26
C VAL A 148 8.09 3.55 -10.84
N ASP A 149 7.98 4.56 -11.72
CA ASP A 149 8.40 5.92 -11.43
C ASP A 149 7.63 6.53 -10.25
N GLY A 150 6.32 6.28 -10.19
CA GLY A 150 5.47 6.72 -9.10
C GLY A 150 5.90 6.15 -7.74
N HIS A 151 6.23 4.86 -7.70
CA HIS A 151 6.77 4.23 -6.50
C HIS A 151 8.12 4.85 -6.11
N LEU A 152 9.06 4.97 -7.06
CA LEU A 152 10.41 5.49 -6.79
C LEU A 152 10.42 6.97 -6.37
N GLN A 153 9.58 7.79 -7.00
CA GLN A 153 9.58 9.24 -6.79
C GLN A 153 8.70 9.67 -5.61
N HIS A 154 7.61 8.97 -5.35
CA HIS A 154 6.59 9.42 -4.42
C HIS A 154 6.43 8.50 -3.20
N LEU A 155 6.18 7.20 -3.41
CA LEU A 155 5.80 6.30 -2.32
C LEU A 155 6.99 5.84 -1.48
N ILE A 156 8.07 5.34 -2.12
CA ILE A 156 9.25 4.81 -1.42
C ILE A 156 9.86 5.86 -0.48
N PRO A 157 10.05 7.14 -0.88
CA PRO A 157 10.58 8.15 0.04
C PRO A 157 9.71 8.40 1.29
N GLN A 158 8.42 8.07 1.23
CA GLN A 158 7.50 8.18 2.36
C GLN A 158 7.40 6.89 3.17
N SER A 159 7.92 5.77 2.69
CA SER A 159 7.79 4.47 3.33
C SER A 159 8.82 4.25 4.44
N THR A 160 8.41 3.62 5.54
CA THR A 160 9.31 3.16 6.61
C THR A 160 9.84 1.77 6.28
N GLY A 161 9.04 0.94 5.66
CA GLY A 161 9.38 -0.40 5.22
C GLY A 161 8.77 -0.74 3.88
N LEU A 162 9.41 -1.64 3.15
CA LEU A 162 8.96 -2.14 1.85
C LEU A 162 8.89 -3.66 1.86
N THR A 163 7.97 -4.23 1.07
CA THR A 163 7.81 -5.69 0.94
C THR A 163 7.83 -6.17 -0.51
N PRO A 164 8.82 -5.76 -1.34
CA PRO A 164 8.87 -6.16 -2.74
C PRO A 164 9.13 -7.66 -2.88
N ASN A 165 8.54 -8.28 -3.91
CA ASN A 165 9.00 -9.56 -4.39
C ASN A 165 10.31 -9.40 -5.21
N GLY A 166 10.94 -10.53 -5.63
CA GLY A 166 12.18 -10.48 -6.39
C GLY A 166 12.04 -9.74 -7.72
N PHE A 167 10.94 -9.94 -8.45
CA PHE A 167 10.63 -9.24 -9.68
C PHE A 167 10.55 -7.73 -9.47
N GLU A 168 9.78 -7.29 -8.47
CA GLU A 168 9.60 -5.87 -8.12
C GLU A 168 10.90 -5.23 -7.68
N LEU A 169 11.68 -5.91 -6.85
CA LEU A 169 12.99 -5.42 -6.39
C LEU A 169 13.95 -5.19 -7.57
N ARG A 170 13.99 -6.12 -8.54
CA ARG A 170 14.77 -5.97 -9.77
C ARG A 170 14.33 -4.74 -10.59
N TYR A 171 13.02 -4.55 -10.76
CA TYR A 171 12.48 -3.41 -11.49
C TYR A 171 12.74 -2.07 -10.79
N LEU A 172 12.64 -2.03 -9.46
CA LEU A 172 12.89 -0.81 -8.69
C LEU A 172 14.37 -0.41 -8.67
N THR A 173 15.27 -1.37 -8.76
CA THR A 173 16.72 -1.12 -8.60
C THR A 173 17.52 -1.23 -9.88
N GLY A 174 17.01 -1.96 -10.88
CA GLY A 174 17.75 -2.33 -12.08
C GLY A 174 18.89 -3.34 -11.80
N MET A 175 18.91 -3.97 -10.62
CA MET A 175 19.96 -4.88 -10.18
C MET A 175 19.48 -6.35 -10.24
N PRO A 176 20.41 -7.33 -10.40
CA PRO A 176 20.07 -8.74 -10.29
C PRO A 176 19.65 -9.11 -8.86
N VAL A 177 18.81 -10.13 -8.73
CA VAL A 177 18.24 -10.61 -7.47
C VAL A 177 18.18 -12.15 -7.40
N ASP A 178 19.08 -12.81 -8.11
CA ASP A 178 19.09 -14.27 -8.26
C ASP A 178 19.65 -14.99 -7.03
N THR A 179 20.54 -14.35 -6.28
CA THR A 179 21.14 -14.86 -5.05
C THR A 179 20.85 -13.95 -3.87
N THR A 180 20.96 -14.47 -2.65
CA THR A 180 20.77 -13.74 -1.40
C THR A 180 21.64 -12.48 -1.33
N ASP A 181 22.91 -12.59 -1.71
CA ASP A 181 23.83 -11.44 -1.71
C ASP A 181 23.39 -10.34 -2.69
N GLN A 182 22.90 -10.72 -3.87
CA GLN A 182 22.36 -9.78 -4.85
C GLN A 182 21.09 -9.10 -4.34
N VAL A 183 20.18 -9.85 -3.71
CA VAL A 183 18.97 -9.30 -3.09
C VAL A 183 19.33 -8.28 -2.01
N ILE A 184 20.28 -8.61 -1.14
CA ILE A 184 20.75 -7.72 -0.07
C ILE A 184 21.35 -6.44 -0.68
N ALA A 185 22.20 -6.56 -1.69
CA ALA A 185 22.80 -5.42 -2.36
C ALA A 185 21.75 -4.52 -3.03
N ALA A 186 20.80 -5.10 -3.77
CA ALA A 186 19.73 -4.39 -4.43
C ALA A 186 18.83 -3.66 -3.40
N ALA A 187 18.35 -4.36 -2.37
CA ALA A 187 17.49 -3.81 -1.34
C ALA A 187 18.13 -2.64 -0.59
N ARG A 188 19.44 -2.72 -0.27
CA ARG A 188 20.15 -1.64 0.40
C ARG A 188 20.15 -0.33 -0.36
N THR A 189 20.06 -0.34 -1.69
CA THR A 189 19.98 0.89 -2.50
C THR A 189 18.68 1.67 -2.26
N LEU A 190 17.61 0.99 -1.80
CA LEU A 190 16.32 1.58 -1.49
C LEU A 190 16.22 2.03 -0.02
N ILE A 191 17.15 1.63 0.86
CA ILE A 191 17.19 2.06 2.26
C ILE A 191 17.78 3.47 2.31
N ARG A 192 16.90 4.46 2.12
CA ARG A 192 17.24 5.89 2.12
C ARG A 192 16.06 6.73 2.61
N GLY A 193 16.32 7.93 3.09
CA GLY A 193 15.28 8.83 3.60
C GLY A 193 14.56 8.22 4.80
N ASN A 194 13.28 7.94 4.66
CA ASN A 194 12.46 7.33 5.70
C ASN A 194 12.54 5.79 5.72
N THR A 195 13.01 5.16 4.64
CA THR A 195 13.05 3.69 4.54
C THR A 195 14.14 3.12 5.46
N ARG A 196 13.73 2.24 6.36
CA ARG A 196 14.57 1.64 7.40
C ARG A 196 14.84 0.16 7.18
N TRP A 197 13.89 -0.54 6.56
CA TRP A 197 13.96 -1.98 6.35
C TRP A 197 13.21 -2.39 5.07
N ILE A 198 13.62 -3.52 4.54
CA ILE A 198 12.98 -4.18 3.40
C ILE A 198 12.82 -5.64 3.74
N ILE A 199 11.66 -6.20 3.45
CA ILE A 199 11.43 -7.64 3.46
C ILE A 199 11.25 -8.07 2.01
N ALA A 200 12.31 -8.61 1.42
CA ALA A 200 12.23 -9.18 0.08
C ALA A 200 11.54 -10.55 0.15
N THR A 201 10.49 -10.73 -0.66
CA THR A 201 9.70 -11.94 -0.71
C THR A 201 9.94 -12.68 -2.03
N SER A 202 9.93 -14.03 -2.01
CA SER A 202 10.10 -14.84 -3.23
C SER A 202 11.26 -14.37 -4.12
N ALA A 203 12.40 -14.07 -3.50
CA ALA A 203 13.61 -13.58 -4.14
C ALA A 203 14.75 -14.59 -3.93
N ALA A 204 15.89 -14.37 -4.62
CA ALA A 204 17.06 -15.26 -4.57
C ALA A 204 16.74 -16.72 -4.98
N PRO A 205 16.18 -16.97 -6.18
CA PRO A 205 15.75 -18.29 -6.59
C PRO A 205 16.91 -19.33 -6.67
N GLN A 206 18.16 -18.88 -6.77
CA GLN A 206 19.33 -19.78 -6.77
C GLN A 206 19.70 -20.30 -5.38
N ASP A 207 19.30 -19.59 -4.32
CA ASP A 207 19.62 -19.93 -2.94
C ASP A 207 18.39 -20.51 -2.17
N CYS A 208 17.20 -20.50 -2.78
CA CYS A 208 15.96 -20.99 -2.19
C CYS A 208 15.61 -22.37 -2.74
N PRO A 209 15.44 -23.41 -1.92
CA PRO A 209 14.94 -24.71 -2.37
C PRO A 209 13.57 -24.60 -3.06
N GLU A 210 13.29 -25.47 -4.04
CA GLU A 210 12.05 -25.41 -4.83
C GLU A 210 10.75 -25.56 -4.01
N ASP A 211 10.82 -26.23 -2.86
CA ASP A 211 9.68 -26.48 -1.96
C ASP A 211 9.58 -25.48 -0.78
N GLU A 212 10.42 -24.44 -0.77
CA GLU A 212 10.47 -23.44 0.26
C GLU A 212 10.08 -22.04 -0.25
N ILE A 213 9.67 -21.17 0.66
CA ILE A 213 9.49 -19.72 0.42
C ILE A 213 10.48 -18.98 1.30
N GLN A 214 11.36 -18.21 0.67
CA GLN A 214 12.34 -17.41 1.38
C GLN A 214 11.83 -15.98 1.59
N LEU A 215 12.01 -15.48 2.81
CA LEU A 215 11.84 -14.08 3.19
C LEU A 215 13.19 -13.57 3.68
N ILE A 216 13.70 -12.50 3.06
CA ILE A 216 14.96 -11.88 3.46
C ILE A 216 14.64 -10.53 4.08
N VAL A 217 14.97 -10.35 5.37
CA VAL A 217 14.77 -9.09 6.10
C VAL A 217 16.07 -8.30 6.06
N ILE A 218 16.06 -7.16 5.42
CA ILE A 218 17.25 -6.33 5.18
C ILE A 218 17.08 -4.98 5.88
N THR A 219 18.10 -4.61 6.64
CA THR A 219 18.28 -3.25 7.19
C THR A 219 19.60 -2.66 6.66
N ALA A 220 19.92 -1.44 7.07
CA ALA A 220 21.22 -0.84 6.73
C ALA A 220 22.40 -1.70 7.22
N ASP A 221 22.29 -2.27 8.42
CA ASP A 221 23.38 -2.91 9.15
C ASP A 221 23.29 -4.44 9.21
N SER A 222 22.14 -5.02 8.84
CA SER A 222 21.88 -6.48 8.95
C SER A 222 21.06 -7.02 7.78
N ALA A 223 21.21 -8.31 7.52
CA ALA A 223 20.35 -9.11 6.65
C ALA A 223 20.40 -10.57 7.10
#